data_8284e776a935a1f2f6f163ba669d09c8
#
_entry.id   8284e776a935a1f2f6f163ba669d09c8
#
_cell.length_a   1.000
_cell.length_b   1.000
_cell.length_c   1.000
_cell.angle_alpha   90.00
_cell.angle_beta   90.00
_cell.angle_gamma   90.00
#
_symmetry.space_group_name_H-M   'P 1'
#
loop_
_entity.id
_entity.type
_entity.pdbx_description
1 polymer ?
#
loop_
_entity_poly.entity_id
_entity_poly.type
_entity_poly.pdbx_seq_one_letter_code
_entity_poly.pdbx_strand_id
1 'polypeptide(L)'
;MTSINQPLFSVIVPCYERPEDLRKCLQSLSLENQKDAPKYEIIVTDDSRSDRCRKVVELEFPNASWKAGKMKGPAGNRNAGAARAMGEWIVFIDDDCIAQKGYLLAYLKAIEGNPKVDLFEGYIFPDRPKKTWAETCPENSSGGMFWTSNLCVRKKVFEELGGFDETFEVAYEDVDFAYRIKQDGKKMLFVKDAAACHPWRTLKREGNNWKPKGFEWKELELFIKKHPEAHEHSSPQIYAQHFLRMVTKDLYHCVTKFRGRGLRVLLGQTFVTFCVIFRLLKIKLFA
;
A
#
# COMPACT_ATOMS: atom_id res chain seq x y z
N MET A 1 -15.14 -3.55 -29.93
CA MET A 1 -14.19 -2.69 -30.68
C MET A 1 -13.57 -1.73 -29.66
N THR A 2 -12.39 -2.05 -29.15
CA THR A 2 -11.62 -1.14 -28.28
C THR A 2 -11.20 0.06 -29.13
N SER A 3 -11.57 1.26 -28.70
CA SER A 3 -11.22 2.49 -29.40
C SER A 3 -9.68 2.59 -29.42
N ILE A 4 -9.10 2.80 -30.59
CA ILE A 4 -7.65 2.80 -30.90
C ILE A 4 -6.85 3.81 -30.04
N ASN A 5 -7.49 4.52 -29.12
CA ASN A 5 -6.89 5.64 -28.38
C ASN A 5 -6.97 5.55 -26.87
N GLN A 6 -7.59 4.52 -26.28
CA GLN A 6 -7.65 4.39 -24.82
C GLN A 6 -6.34 3.84 -24.23
N PRO A 7 -5.90 4.31 -23.06
CA PRO A 7 -4.76 3.72 -22.34
C PRO A 7 -5.12 2.31 -21.87
N LEU A 8 -4.13 1.43 -21.79
CA LEU A 8 -4.30 0.14 -21.13
C LEU A 8 -4.25 0.30 -19.61
N PHE A 9 -3.31 1.10 -19.13
CA PHE A 9 -3.12 1.35 -17.69
C PHE A 9 -3.49 2.79 -17.30
N SER A 10 -4.19 2.94 -16.18
CA SER A 10 -4.26 4.18 -15.43
C SER A 10 -3.43 4.01 -14.15
N VAL A 11 -2.30 4.71 -14.08
CA VAL A 11 -1.43 4.69 -12.90
C VAL A 11 -1.90 5.76 -11.93
N ILE A 12 -2.36 5.33 -10.75
CA ILE A 12 -2.87 6.21 -9.70
C ILE A 12 -1.79 6.41 -8.64
N VAL A 13 -1.39 7.66 -8.44
CA VAL A 13 -0.39 8.07 -7.45
C VAL A 13 -1.07 8.96 -6.40
N PRO A 14 -1.48 8.40 -5.25
CA PRO A 14 -1.99 9.21 -4.15
C PRO A 14 -0.85 10.00 -3.50
N CYS A 15 -1.07 11.28 -3.21
CA CYS A 15 -0.04 12.16 -2.69
C CYS A 15 -0.54 12.92 -1.45
N TYR A 16 0.36 13.18 -0.49
CA TYR A 16 0.10 14.04 0.65
C TYR A 16 1.39 14.70 1.18
N GLU A 17 1.58 16.01 0.92
CA GLU A 17 2.69 16.84 1.43
C GLU A 17 4.11 16.32 1.17
N ARG A 18 4.35 15.56 0.05
CA ARG A 18 5.64 14.94 -0.30
C ARG A 18 6.11 15.31 -1.72
N PRO A 19 6.31 16.59 -2.07
CA PRO A 19 6.64 16.98 -3.45
C PRO A 19 7.93 16.36 -3.97
N GLU A 20 8.95 16.16 -3.12
CA GLU A 20 10.23 15.58 -3.54
C GLU A 20 10.17 14.07 -3.81
N ASP A 21 9.40 13.33 -3.01
CA ASP A 21 9.18 11.91 -3.22
C ASP A 21 8.31 11.71 -4.47
N LEU A 22 7.22 12.49 -4.60
CA LEU A 22 6.35 12.51 -5.78
C LEU A 22 7.15 12.76 -7.08
N ARG A 23 8.08 13.71 -7.07
CA ARG A 23 8.95 14.00 -8.24
C ARG A 23 9.73 12.75 -8.67
N LYS A 24 10.33 12.03 -7.74
CA LYS A 24 11.08 10.80 -8.02
C LYS A 24 10.18 9.68 -8.52
N CYS A 25 8.99 9.53 -7.93
CA CYS A 25 8.00 8.57 -8.37
C CYS A 25 7.59 8.85 -9.83
N LEU A 26 7.18 10.08 -10.15
CA LEU A 26 6.78 10.46 -11.50
C LEU A 26 7.91 10.32 -12.51
N GLN A 27 9.15 10.67 -12.14
CA GLN A 27 10.33 10.45 -12.99
C GLN A 27 10.51 8.97 -13.33
N SER A 28 10.28 8.07 -12.37
CA SER A 28 10.36 6.62 -12.59
C SER A 28 9.26 6.08 -13.52
N LEU A 29 8.15 6.78 -13.60
CA LEU A 29 7.01 6.49 -14.48
C LEU A 29 7.07 7.22 -15.83
N SER A 30 8.17 7.93 -16.13
CA SER A 30 8.36 8.61 -17.42
C SER A 30 8.42 7.60 -18.59
N LEU A 31 8.09 8.07 -19.79
CA LEU A 31 8.14 7.25 -21.02
C LEU A 31 9.53 6.65 -21.26
N GLU A 32 10.60 7.35 -20.88
CA GLU A 32 11.97 6.84 -20.98
C GLU A 32 12.21 5.62 -20.06
N ASN A 33 11.72 5.68 -18.82
CA ASN A 33 11.89 4.60 -17.86
C ASN A 33 10.91 3.43 -18.07
N GLN A 34 9.74 3.73 -18.65
CA GLN A 34 8.72 2.73 -19.00
C GLN A 34 8.69 2.45 -20.51
N LYS A 35 9.87 2.39 -21.12
CA LYS A 35 10.03 2.06 -22.54
C LYS A 35 9.37 0.72 -22.84
N ASP A 36 8.74 0.62 -24.00
CA ASP A 36 7.99 -0.55 -24.47
C ASP A 36 6.73 -0.89 -23.65
N ALA A 37 6.34 -0.03 -22.68
CA ALA A 37 5.05 -0.14 -22.03
C ALA A 37 3.89 0.16 -23.03
N PRO A 38 2.72 -0.47 -22.85
CA PRO A 38 1.55 -0.06 -23.62
C PRO A 38 1.16 1.37 -23.23
N LYS A 39 0.26 1.97 -24.00
CA LYS A 39 -0.23 3.32 -23.69
C LYS A 39 -0.80 3.37 -22.26
N TYR A 40 -0.38 4.33 -21.49
CA TYR A 40 -0.83 4.56 -20.12
C TYR A 40 -1.04 6.05 -19.84
N GLU A 41 -1.80 6.33 -18.80
CA GLU A 41 -1.95 7.66 -18.20
C GLU A 41 -1.49 7.64 -16.75
N ILE A 42 -1.09 8.79 -16.23
CA ILE A 42 -0.73 8.98 -14.82
C ILE A 42 -1.70 9.98 -14.20
N ILE A 43 -2.35 9.61 -13.11
CA ILE A 43 -3.28 10.44 -12.36
C ILE A 43 -2.75 10.60 -10.93
N VAL A 44 -2.30 11.80 -10.60
CA VAL A 44 -1.92 12.17 -9.23
C VAL A 44 -3.15 12.71 -8.53
N THR A 45 -3.52 12.09 -7.41
CA THR A 45 -4.58 12.58 -6.53
C THR A 45 -3.96 13.09 -5.23
N ASP A 46 -4.25 14.34 -4.90
CA ASP A 46 -3.49 15.10 -3.90
C ASP A 46 -4.40 15.59 -2.77
N ASP A 47 -4.18 15.06 -1.58
CA ASP A 47 -4.82 15.49 -0.33
C ASP A 47 -3.98 16.55 0.43
N SER A 48 -2.91 17.10 -0.19
CA SER A 48 -2.07 18.13 0.42
C SER A 48 -2.84 19.43 0.66
N ARG A 49 -2.49 20.11 1.73
CA ARG A 49 -2.99 21.46 2.05
C ARG A 49 -2.22 22.54 1.29
N SER A 50 -0.97 22.25 0.92
CA SER A 50 -0.11 23.13 0.13
C SER A 50 -0.24 22.82 -1.36
N ASP A 51 0.13 23.79 -2.22
CA ASP A 51 0.15 23.62 -3.68
C ASP A 51 1.45 23.01 -4.22
N ARG A 52 2.35 22.57 -3.34
CA ARG A 52 3.70 22.12 -3.71
C ARG A 52 3.67 20.88 -4.59
N CYS A 53 2.86 19.87 -4.24
CA CYS A 53 2.71 18.65 -5.05
C CYS A 53 2.04 18.97 -6.40
N ARG A 54 1.00 19.82 -6.41
CA ARG A 54 0.37 20.32 -7.62
C ARG A 54 1.37 20.97 -8.57
N LYS A 55 2.21 21.88 -8.06
CA LYS A 55 3.24 22.58 -8.85
C LYS A 55 4.24 21.61 -9.48
N VAL A 56 4.66 20.59 -8.74
CA VAL A 56 5.53 19.53 -9.30
C VAL A 56 4.87 18.88 -10.51
N VAL A 57 3.61 18.46 -10.41
CA VAL A 57 2.91 17.79 -11.51
C VAL A 57 2.73 18.72 -12.70
N GLU A 58 2.15 19.91 -12.48
CA GLU A 58 1.76 20.80 -13.58
C GLU A 58 2.96 21.43 -14.30
N LEU A 59 4.09 21.69 -13.60
CA LEU A 59 5.25 22.34 -14.20
C LEU A 59 6.30 21.37 -14.74
N GLU A 60 6.44 20.19 -14.15
CA GLU A 60 7.55 19.28 -14.46
C GLU A 60 7.12 18.01 -15.20
N PHE A 61 5.82 17.60 -15.09
CA PHE A 61 5.34 16.34 -15.65
C PHE A 61 4.06 16.53 -16.52
N PRO A 62 4.18 17.09 -17.72
CA PRO A 62 3.03 17.40 -18.56
C PRO A 62 2.22 16.17 -19.01
N ASN A 63 2.79 14.97 -18.89
CA ASN A 63 2.12 13.69 -19.20
C ASN A 63 1.36 13.12 -17.98
N ALA A 64 1.42 13.75 -16.81
CA ALA A 64 0.65 13.39 -15.64
C ALA A 64 -0.46 14.41 -15.39
N SER A 65 -1.61 13.94 -14.95
CA SER A 65 -2.73 14.81 -14.58
C SER A 65 -2.83 14.96 -13.08
N TRP A 66 -2.84 16.19 -12.56
CA TRP A 66 -3.11 16.47 -11.17
C TRP A 66 -4.61 16.64 -10.91
N LYS A 67 -5.09 16.07 -9.80
CA LYS A 67 -6.46 16.22 -9.32
C LYS A 67 -6.45 16.38 -7.80
N ALA A 68 -7.28 17.28 -7.28
CA ALA A 68 -7.51 17.35 -5.84
C ALA A 68 -8.15 16.04 -5.36
N GLY A 69 -7.66 15.52 -4.25
CA GLY A 69 -8.25 14.38 -3.55
C GLY A 69 -9.47 14.79 -2.73
N LYS A 70 -10.01 13.84 -1.96
CA LYS A 70 -11.24 14.06 -1.16
C LYS A 70 -10.97 14.50 0.28
N MET A 71 -9.71 14.59 0.71
CA MET A 71 -9.31 14.83 2.10
C MET A 71 -9.90 13.80 3.10
N LYS A 72 -10.05 12.55 2.63
CA LYS A 72 -10.65 11.43 3.38
C LYS A 72 -9.68 10.26 3.61
N GLY A 73 -8.39 10.58 3.67
CA GLY A 73 -7.34 9.58 3.86
C GLY A 73 -7.01 8.78 2.59
N PRO A 74 -6.14 7.75 2.72
CA PRO A 74 -5.58 7.02 1.58
C PRO A 74 -6.63 6.31 0.72
N ALA A 75 -7.66 5.72 1.32
CA ALA A 75 -8.76 5.07 0.61
C ALA A 75 -9.50 6.06 -0.30
N GLY A 76 -9.96 7.18 0.26
CA GLY A 76 -10.68 8.21 -0.48
C GLY A 76 -9.85 8.86 -1.56
N ASN A 77 -8.54 9.05 -1.30
CA ASN A 77 -7.61 9.62 -2.25
C ASN A 77 -7.38 8.68 -3.46
N ARG A 78 -7.15 7.40 -3.24
CA ARG A 78 -7.02 6.38 -4.31
C ARG A 78 -8.33 6.21 -5.10
N ASN A 79 -9.48 6.16 -4.43
CA ASN A 79 -10.78 6.10 -5.09
C ASN A 79 -11.04 7.31 -5.99
N ALA A 80 -10.64 8.51 -5.57
CA ALA A 80 -10.76 9.72 -6.37
C ALA A 80 -9.95 9.64 -7.68
N GLY A 81 -8.79 8.98 -7.65
CA GLY A 81 -7.99 8.70 -8.85
C GLY A 81 -8.63 7.63 -9.73
N ALA A 82 -9.01 6.52 -9.13
CA ALA A 82 -9.63 5.39 -9.82
C ALA A 82 -10.92 5.78 -10.57
N ALA A 83 -11.73 6.68 -9.98
CA ALA A 83 -12.95 7.20 -10.61
C ALA A 83 -12.68 8.01 -11.90
N ARG A 84 -11.43 8.43 -12.14
CA ARG A 84 -11.02 9.18 -13.34
C ARG A 84 -10.24 8.33 -14.33
N ALA A 85 -9.95 7.09 -13.96
CA ALA A 85 -9.18 6.16 -14.76
C ALA A 85 -9.90 5.84 -16.09
N MET A 86 -9.19 5.94 -17.21
CA MET A 86 -9.68 5.54 -18.53
C MET A 86 -9.13 4.18 -18.97
N GLY A 87 -8.07 3.69 -18.32
CA GLY A 87 -7.44 2.42 -18.61
C GLY A 87 -8.31 1.21 -18.26
N GLU A 88 -8.09 0.10 -18.93
CA GLU A 88 -8.71 -1.19 -18.58
C GLU A 88 -8.21 -1.70 -17.22
N TRP A 89 -6.97 -1.35 -16.88
CA TRP A 89 -6.31 -1.73 -15.65
C TRP A 89 -5.91 -0.51 -14.85
N ILE A 90 -6.13 -0.56 -13.53
CA ILE A 90 -5.68 0.45 -12.59
C ILE A 90 -4.41 -0.07 -11.91
N VAL A 91 -3.36 0.74 -11.91
CA VAL A 91 -2.11 0.47 -11.19
C VAL A 91 -1.99 1.48 -10.06
N PHE A 92 -2.02 1.00 -8.82
CA PHE A 92 -1.74 1.84 -7.65
C PHE A 92 -0.26 1.75 -7.31
N ILE A 93 0.36 2.91 -7.09
CA ILE A 93 1.74 3.06 -6.62
C ILE A 93 1.82 4.29 -5.70
N ASP A 94 2.48 4.18 -4.55
CA ASP A 94 2.59 5.29 -3.61
C ASP A 94 3.55 6.38 -4.10
N ASP A 95 3.33 7.62 -3.66
CA ASP A 95 4.11 8.81 -4.05
C ASP A 95 5.60 8.76 -3.65
N ASP A 96 5.97 7.81 -2.78
CA ASP A 96 7.36 7.58 -2.34
C ASP A 96 7.97 6.28 -2.92
N CYS A 97 7.26 5.61 -3.82
CA CYS A 97 7.78 4.46 -4.55
C CYS A 97 8.49 4.86 -5.84
N ILE A 98 9.50 4.09 -6.21
CA ILE A 98 10.24 4.24 -7.47
C ILE A 98 10.05 2.97 -8.29
N ALA A 99 9.25 3.05 -9.35
CA ALA A 99 9.04 1.96 -10.31
C ALA A 99 10.36 1.61 -11.02
N GLN A 100 10.67 0.33 -11.17
CA GLN A 100 11.83 -0.10 -11.93
C GLN A 100 11.57 0.04 -13.44
N LYS A 101 12.64 0.08 -14.23
CA LYS A 101 12.53 0.09 -15.70
C LYS A 101 11.74 -1.12 -16.17
N GLY A 102 10.75 -0.90 -17.05
CA GLY A 102 9.89 -1.96 -17.58
C GLY A 102 8.80 -2.45 -16.61
N TYR A 103 8.54 -1.72 -15.53
CA TYR A 103 7.50 -2.02 -14.54
C TYR A 103 6.12 -2.27 -15.16
N LEU A 104 5.65 -1.35 -16.02
CA LEU A 104 4.36 -1.50 -16.71
C LEU A 104 4.39 -2.61 -17.78
N LEU A 105 5.53 -2.82 -18.43
CA LEU A 105 5.70 -3.92 -19.38
C LEU A 105 5.63 -5.29 -18.65
N ALA A 106 6.12 -5.38 -17.43
CA ALA A 106 6.01 -6.61 -16.63
C ALA A 106 4.55 -6.92 -16.29
N TYR A 107 3.75 -5.93 -15.94
CA TYR A 107 2.31 -6.13 -15.77
C TYR A 107 1.60 -6.52 -17.07
N LEU A 108 1.92 -5.88 -18.20
CA LEU A 108 1.37 -6.28 -19.50
C LEU A 108 1.61 -7.76 -19.79
N LYS A 109 2.86 -8.22 -19.67
CA LYS A 109 3.23 -9.64 -19.89
C LYS A 109 2.48 -10.59 -18.95
N ALA A 110 2.32 -10.18 -17.68
CA ALA A 110 1.59 -10.97 -16.71
C ALA A 110 0.09 -11.08 -17.06
N ILE A 111 -0.52 -10.00 -17.51
CA ILE A 111 -1.92 -9.94 -17.97
C ILE A 111 -2.13 -10.82 -19.19
N GLU A 112 -1.28 -10.69 -20.21
CA GLU A 112 -1.35 -11.49 -21.44
C GLU A 112 -1.18 -12.98 -21.19
N GLY A 113 -0.23 -13.34 -20.31
CA GLY A 113 0.01 -14.72 -19.90
C GLY A 113 -1.08 -15.32 -19.00
N ASN A 114 -1.91 -14.48 -18.37
CA ASN A 114 -2.90 -14.90 -17.38
C ASN A 114 -4.25 -14.17 -17.55
N PRO A 115 -4.96 -14.34 -18.65
CA PRO A 115 -6.15 -13.54 -19.00
C PRO A 115 -7.33 -13.68 -18.01
N LYS A 116 -7.31 -14.73 -17.18
CA LYS A 116 -8.34 -15.00 -16.15
C LYS A 116 -7.98 -14.45 -14.76
N VAL A 117 -6.86 -13.74 -14.65
CA VAL A 117 -6.44 -13.09 -13.39
C VAL A 117 -6.96 -11.66 -13.37
N ASP A 118 -7.48 -11.23 -12.25
CA ASP A 118 -8.13 -9.94 -12.09
C ASP A 118 -7.32 -8.95 -11.27
N LEU A 119 -6.37 -9.45 -10.47
CA LEU A 119 -5.49 -8.65 -9.63
C LEU A 119 -4.06 -9.21 -9.66
N PHE A 120 -3.11 -8.29 -9.82
CA PHE A 120 -1.68 -8.58 -9.75
C PHE A 120 -1.05 -7.70 -8.67
N GLU A 121 -0.24 -8.32 -7.83
CA GLU A 121 0.61 -7.58 -6.88
C GLU A 121 2.07 -7.66 -7.31
N GLY A 122 2.76 -6.53 -7.24
CA GLY A 122 4.15 -6.44 -7.66
C GLY A 122 5.14 -6.64 -6.52
N TYR A 123 6.41 -6.83 -6.88
CA TYR A 123 7.51 -6.91 -5.95
C TYR A 123 7.81 -5.53 -5.35
N ILE A 124 7.91 -5.47 -4.02
CA ILE A 124 8.31 -4.27 -3.30
C ILE A 124 9.59 -4.59 -2.51
N PHE A 125 10.61 -3.77 -2.70
CA PHE A 125 11.89 -3.91 -2.02
C PHE A 125 12.39 -2.59 -1.45
N PRO A 126 13.18 -2.61 -0.35
CA PRO A 126 13.69 -1.40 0.26
C PRO A 126 14.84 -0.77 -0.54
N ASP A 127 14.99 0.55 -0.41
CA ASP A 127 16.03 1.36 -1.07
C ASP A 127 17.46 1.02 -0.63
N ARG A 128 17.62 0.40 0.54
CA ARG A 128 18.90 0.05 1.17
C ARG A 128 18.71 -0.99 2.27
N PRO A 129 19.78 -1.57 2.81
CA PRO A 129 19.68 -2.38 4.01
C PRO A 129 19.14 -1.61 5.22
N LYS A 130 18.33 -2.27 6.05
CA LYS A 130 17.76 -1.72 7.28
C LYS A 130 18.85 -1.28 8.27
N LYS A 131 18.77 -0.05 8.80
CA LYS A 131 19.78 0.55 9.71
C LYS A 131 19.37 0.53 11.18
N THR A 132 18.07 0.53 11.47
CA THR A 132 17.55 0.49 12.84
C THR A 132 16.32 -0.40 12.91
N TRP A 133 16.02 -0.91 14.10
CA TRP A 133 14.79 -1.68 14.28
C TRP A 133 13.52 -0.83 14.05
N ALA A 134 13.59 0.47 14.31
CA ALA A 134 12.48 1.40 14.15
C ALA A 134 12.10 1.73 12.68
N GLU A 135 12.87 1.25 11.71
CA GLU A 135 12.53 1.43 10.29
C GLU A 135 11.53 0.37 9.83
N THR A 136 10.59 0.77 8.99
CA THR A 136 9.61 -0.08 8.32
C THR A 136 9.59 0.17 6.81
N CYS A 137 9.31 -0.87 6.06
CA CYS A 137 9.10 -0.84 4.61
C CYS A 137 8.07 -1.93 4.28
N PRO A 138 7.12 -1.71 3.38
CA PRO A 138 6.19 -2.73 2.91
C PRO A 138 6.90 -3.70 1.94
N GLU A 139 7.82 -4.53 2.46
CA GLU A 139 8.53 -5.52 1.64
C GLU A 139 7.58 -6.64 1.21
N ASN A 140 7.45 -6.85 -0.10
CA ASN A 140 6.67 -7.96 -0.67
C ASN A 140 7.50 -8.69 -1.73
N SER A 141 8.12 -9.79 -1.35
CA SER A 141 8.99 -10.60 -2.23
C SER A 141 8.37 -11.89 -2.75
N SER A 142 7.18 -12.25 -2.26
CA SER A 142 6.55 -13.55 -2.54
C SER A 142 5.05 -13.50 -2.82
N GLY A 143 4.45 -12.32 -2.67
CA GLY A 143 3.00 -12.13 -2.82
C GLY A 143 2.20 -12.41 -1.55
N GLY A 144 0.90 -12.11 -1.61
CA GLY A 144 -0.08 -12.33 -0.54
C GLY A 144 -0.25 -11.14 0.40
N MET A 145 0.40 -10.02 0.12
CA MET A 145 0.34 -8.80 0.95
C MET A 145 -0.70 -7.78 0.45
N PHE A 146 -0.91 -7.71 -0.85
CA PHE A 146 -1.88 -6.83 -1.55
C PHE A 146 -1.75 -5.33 -1.22
N TRP A 147 -0.56 -4.89 -0.82
CA TRP A 147 -0.33 -3.48 -0.50
C TRP A 147 -0.50 -2.60 -1.73
N THR A 148 -1.27 -1.54 -1.56
CA THR A 148 -1.56 -0.54 -2.60
C THR A 148 -0.35 0.23 -3.09
N SER A 149 0.79 0.11 -2.43
CA SER A 149 2.06 0.66 -2.90
C SER A 149 2.61 -0.01 -4.17
N ASN A 150 2.05 -1.18 -4.56
CA ASN A 150 2.35 -1.84 -5.84
C ASN A 150 1.26 -2.87 -6.21
N LEU A 151 0.12 -2.40 -6.71
CA LEU A 151 -1.04 -3.22 -6.99
C LEU A 151 -1.63 -2.87 -8.36
N CYS A 152 -1.89 -3.89 -9.20
CA CYS A 152 -2.57 -3.75 -10.48
C CYS A 152 -3.88 -4.54 -10.46
N VAL A 153 -5.00 -3.89 -10.72
CA VAL A 153 -6.33 -4.50 -10.67
C VAL A 153 -7.12 -4.17 -11.94
N ARG A 154 -7.90 -5.12 -12.44
CA ARG A 154 -8.82 -4.87 -13.55
C ARG A 154 -9.86 -3.83 -13.10
N LYS A 155 -9.97 -2.71 -13.82
CA LYS A 155 -10.85 -1.59 -13.47
C LYS A 155 -12.29 -2.04 -13.21
N LYS A 156 -12.84 -2.89 -14.08
CA LYS A 156 -14.19 -3.44 -13.93
C LYS A 156 -14.37 -4.14 -12.58
N VAL A 157 -13.41 -4.96 -12.17
CA VAL A 157 -13.45 -5.67 -10.87
C VAL A 157 -13.34 -4.71 -9.70
N PHE A 158 -12.47 -3.69 -9.80
CA PHE A 158 -12.38 -2.64 -8.79
C PHE A 158 -13.71 -1.89 -8.60
N GLU A 159 -14.39 -1.56 -9.70
CA GLU A 159 -15.69 -0.89 -9.70
C GLU A 159 -16.82 -1.80 -9.18
N GLU A 160 -16.86 -3.06 -9.60
CA GLU A 160 -17.85 -4.05 -9.14
C GLU A 160 -17.80 -4.28 -7.63
N LEU A 161 -16.61 -4.24 -7.05
CA LEU A 161 -16.38 -4.37 -5.60
C LEU A 161 -16.54 -3.04 -4.85
N GLY A 162 -16.86 -1.94 -5.53
CA GLY A 162 -17.08 -0.62 -4.91
C GLY A 162 -15.80 0.11 -4.51
N GLY A 163 -14.64 -0.31 -5.01
CA GLY A 163 -13.35 0.31 -4.69
C GLY A 163 -12.87 0.04 -3.27
N PHE A 164 -12.01 0.91 -2.75
CA PHE A 164 -11.59 0.88 -1.35
C PHE A 164 -12.69 1.44 -0.44
N ASP A 165 -12.85 0.84 0.72
CA ASP A 165 -13.83 1.31 1.71
C ASP A 165 -13.28 2.57 2.43
N GLU A 166 -13.91 3.72 2.17
CA GLU A 166 -13.50 5.02 2.71
C GLU A 166 -13.81 5.19 4.21
N THR A 167 -14.41 4.21 4.86
CA THR A 167 -14.55 4.21 6.32
C THR A 167 -13.24 3.84 7.03
N PHE A 168 -12.28 3.25 6.31
CA PHE A 168 -10.89 3.09 6.75
C PHE A 168 -10.12 4.39 6.45
N GLU A 169 -9.89 5.19 7.49
CA GLU A 169 -9.33 6.54 7.31
C GLU A 169 -7.80 6.56 7.17
N VAL A 170 -7.10 5.59 7.77
CA VAL A 170 -5.63 5.61 7.88
C VAL A 170 -4.95 4.36 7.34
N ALA A 171 -5.58 3.18 7.52
CA ALA A 171 -5.03 1.88 7.14
C ALA A 171 -6.14 0.84 7.03
N TYR A 172 -5.80 -0.39 6.60
CA TYR A 172 -6.73 -1.51 6.40
C TYR A 172 -7.62 -1.43 5.15
N GLU A 173 -7.63 -0.36 4.39
CA GLU A 173 -8.36 -0.27 3.12
C GLU A 173 -7.90 -1.31 2.11
N ASP A 174 -6.58 -1.61 2.09
CA ASP A 174 -5.97 -2.62 1.24
C ASP A 174 -6.26 -4.04 1.74
N VAL A 175 -6.21 -4.26 3.05
CA VAL A 175 -6.57 -5.55 3.68
C VAL A 175 -8.05 -5.88 3.44
N ASP A 176 -8.94 -4.91 3.62
CA ASP A 176 -10.37 -5.03 3.35
C ASP A 176 -10.62 -5.35 1.86
N PHE A 177 -9.99 -4.62 0.96
CA PHE A 177 -10.14 -4.84 -0.47
C PHE A 177 -9.65 -6.23 -0.90
N ALA A 178 -8.47 -6.65 -0.41
CA ALA A 178 -7.93 -7.97 -0.67
C ALA A 178 -8.84 -9.09 -0.13
N TYR A 179 -9.42 -8.87 1.05
CA TYR A 179 -10.39 -9.80 1.62
C TYR A 179 -11.63 -9.93 0.73
N ARG A 180 -12.24 -8.80 0.30
CA ARG A 180 -13.43 -8.81 -0.59
C ARG A 180 -13.14 -9.45 -1.95
N ILE A 181 -11.99 -9.20 -2.57
CA ILE A 181 -11.55 -9.86 -3.80
C ILE A 181 -11.48 -11.39 -3.62
N LYS A 182 -10.89 -11.83 -2.50
CA LYS A 182 -10.77 -13.27 -2.18
C LYS A 182 -12.14 -13.92 -1.97
N GLN A 183 -13.05 -13.26 -1.26
CA GLN A 183 -14.42 -13.75 -1.03
C GLN A 183 -15.22 -13.84 -2.34
N ASP A 184 -15.00 -12.91 -3.27
CA ASP A 184 -15.64 -12.93 -4.60
C ASP A 184 -15.01 -13.96 -5.57
N GLY A 185 -14.07 -14.77 -5.09
CA GLY A 185 -13.43 -15.84 -5.88
C GLY A 185 -12.56 -15.33 -7.03
N LYS A 186 -12.19 -14.05 -7.03
CA LYS A 186 -11.31 -13.48 -8.07
C LYS A 186 -9.90 -14.05 -7.97
N LYS A 187 -9.25 -14.16 -9.11
CA LYS A 187 -7.88 -14.69 -9.17
C LYS A 187 -6.85 -13.61 -8.99
N MET A 188 -5.83 -13.92 -8.22
CA MET A 188 -4.74 -13.02 -7.86
C MET A 188 -3.39 -13.67 -8.16
N LEU A 189 -2.41 -12.88 -8.63
CA LEU A 189 -1.08 -13.36 -8.97
C LEU A 189 0.00 -12.38 -8.55
N PHE A 190 1.13 -12.90 -8.04
CA PHE A 190 2.34 -12.13 -7.78
C PHE A 190 3.20 -12.00 -9.04
N VAL A 191 3.67 -10.78 -9.34
CA VAL A 191 4.50 -10.46 -10.51
C VAL A 191 5.83 -9.89 -10.03
N LYS A 192 6.84 -10.74 -9.95
CA LYS A 192 8.16 -10.38 -9.44
C LYS A 192 8.83 -9.27 -10.25
N ASP A 193 8.64 -9.30 -11.58
CA ASP A 193 9.29 -8.34 -12.48
C ASP A 193 8.61 -6.94 -12.47
N ALA A 194 7.36 -6.85 -11.99
CA ALA A 194 6.72 -5.57 -11.71
C ALA A 194 7.23 -5.02 -10.37
N ALA A 195 8.48 -4.55 -10.36
CA ALA A 195 9.18 -4.20 -9.16
C ALA A 195 9.17 -2.70 -8.86
N ALA A 196 8.94 -2.33 -7.60
CA ALA A 196 9.02 -0.97 -7.09
C ALA A 196 9.91 -0.90 -5.83
N CYS A 197 10.79 0.10 -5.79
CA CYS A 197 11.59 0.40 -4.62
C CYS A 197 10.82 1.31 -3.68
N HIS A 198 10.71 0.95 -2.41
CA HIS A 198 10.09 1.79 -1.39
C HIS A 198 11.14 2.20 -0.34
N PRO A 199 11.26 3.49 0.01
CA PRO A 199 12.25 3.92 0.99
C PRO A 199 11.89 3.44 2.39
N TRP A 200 12.90 3.17 3.23
CA TRP A 200 12.68 2.95 4.64
C TRP A 200 12.05 4.18 5.30
N ARG A 201 10.96 3.99 6.01
CA ARG A 201 10.34 5.01 6.85
C ARG A 201 10.62 4.73 8.32
N THR A 202 11.04 5.76 9.05
CA THR A 202 11.25 5.61 10.50
C THR A 202 9.93 5.82 11.22
N LEU A 203 9.54 4.86 12.04
CA LEU A 203 8.42 4.99 12.96
C LEU A 203 8.71 6.15 13.93
N LYS A 204 8.03 7.27 13.75
CA LYS A 204 8.19 8.45 14.59
C LYS A 204 7.22 8.37 15.76
N ARG A 205 7.69 8.80 16.93
CA ARG A 205 6.86 9.02 18.11
C ARG A 205 6.15 10.38 17.95
N GLU A 206 4.83 10.40 18.08
CA GLU A 206 4.07 11.65 18.20
C GLU A 206 3.89 12.00 19.68
N GLY A 207 4.61 13.02 20.14
CA GLY A 207 4.51 13.55 21.52
C GLY A 207 4.84 12.53 22.61
N ASN A 208 4.18 12.67 23.78
CA ASN A 208 4.31 11.75 24.91
C ASN A 208 3.46 10.47 24.78
N ASN A 209 2.65 10.34 23.75
CA ASN A 209 1.80 9.17 23.54
C ASN A 209 2.58 8.03 22.87
N TRP A 210 2.63 6.88 23.55
CA TRP A 210 3.16 5.61 23.07
C TRP A 210 2.22 4.97 22.02
N LYS A 211 1.74 5.73 21.04
CA LYS A 211 1.05 5.15 19.91
C LYS A 211 2.08 4.96 18.80
N PRO A 212 2.53 3.73 18.52
CA PRO A 212 3.31 3.49 17.32
C PRO A 212 2.44 3.88 16.14
N LYS A 213 2.94 4.78 15.31
CA LYS A 213 2.35 5.06 14.01
C LYS A 213 2.36 3.74 13.23
N GLY A 214 1.21 3.25 12.80
CA GLY A 214 1.10 2.01 12.01
C GLY A 214 0.30 0.88 12.67
N PHE A 215 -0.19 1.06 13.89
CA PHE A 215 -1.18 0.16 14.45
C PHE A 215 -2.44 0.95 14.83
N GLU A 216 -3.35 1.03 13.90
CA GLU A 216 -4.63 1.69 14.10
C GLU A 216 -5.62 0.66 14.65
N TRP A 217 -5.69 0.60 16.00
CA TRP A 217 -6.65 -0.29 16.68
C TRP A 217 -8.07 -0.12 16.17
N LYS A 218 -8.49 1.12 15.92
CA LYS A 218 -9.82 1.43 15.41
C LYS A 218 -10.09 0.78 14.06
N GLU A 219 -9.10 0.78 13.18
CA GLU A 219 -9.19 0.18 11.85
C GLU A 219 -9.27 -1.35 11.92
N LEU A 220 -8.46 -1.97 12.80
CA LEU A 220 -8.55 -3.41 13.04
C LEU A 220 -9.94 -3.78 13.63
N GLU A 221 -10.43 -3.02 14.62
CA GLU A 221 -11.75 -3.25 15.21
C GLU A 221 -12.86 -3.09 14.18
N LEU A 222 -12.76 -2.08 13.32
CA LEU A 222 -13.68 -1.88 12.20
C LEU A 222 -13.64 -3.05 11.22
N PHE A 223 -12.44 -3.51 10.85
CA PHE A 223 -12.26 -4.67 9.97
C PHE A 223 -12.90 -5.93 10.56
N ILE A 224 -12.66 -6.22 11.85
CA ILE A 224 -13.26 -7.38 12.53
C ILE A 224 -14.80 -7.29 12.56
N LYS A 225 -15.35 -6.09 12.79
CA LYS A 225 -16.80 -5.88 12.80
C LYS A 225 -17.41 -6.09 11.42
N LYS A 226 -16.72 -5.69 10.35
CA LYS A 226 -17.19 -5.88 8.97
C LYS A 226 -17.03 -7.32 8.48
N HIS A 227 -16.01 -8.01 8.95
CA HIS A 227 -15.61 -9.35 8.50
C HIS A 227 -15.37 -10.28 9.70
N PRO A 228 -16.42 -10.64 10.46
CA PRO A 228 -16.28 -11.47 11.66
C PRO A 228 -15.71 -12.86 11.35
N GLU A 229 -15.87 -13.34 10.12
CA GLU A 229 -15.33 -14.61 9.62
C GLU A 229 -13.85 -14.54 9.21
N ALA A 230 -13.24 -13.35 9.13
CA ALA A 230 -11.83 -13.16 8.76
C ALA A 230 -10.87 -13.52 9.91
N HIS A 231 -10.86 -14.79 10.32
CA HIS A 231 -10.10 -15.28 11.48
C HIS A 231 -8.59 -15.04 11.38
N GLU A 232 -8.03 -14.98 10.18
CA GLU A 232 -6.60 -14.75 9.93
C GLU A 232 -6.13 -13.40 10.47
N HIS A 233 -7.00 -12.38 10.47
CA HIS A 233 -6.68 -11.02 10.93
C HIS A 233 -7.13 -10.72 12.37
N SER A 234 -7.98 -11.58 12.96
CA SER A 234 -8.60 -11.36 14.27
C SER A 234 -8.21 -12.38 15.34
N SER A 235 -7.29 -13.30 15.03
CA SER A 235 -6.90 -14.37 15.95
C SER A 235 -5.97 -13.87 17.05
N PRO A 236 -6.34 -13.99 18.36
CA PRO A 236 -5.44 -13.68 19.46
C PRO A 236 -4.13 -14.48 19.41
N GLN A 237 -4.16 -15.69 18.82
CA GLN A 237 -2.99 -16.56 18.68
C GLN A 237 -1.93 -15.96 17.77
N ILE A 238 -2.34 -15.32 16.64
CA ILE A 238 -1.41 -14.65 15.72
C ILE A 238 -0.72 -13.47 16.42
N TYR A 239 -1.47 -12.68 17.18
CA TYR A 239 -0.88 -11.59 17.96
C TYR A 239 0.01 -12.08 19.10
N ALA A 240 -0.32 -13.21 19.71
CA ALA A 240 0.55 -13.85 20.72
C ALA A 240 1.87 -14.34 20.11
N GLN A 241 1.83 -14.94 18.91
CA GLN A 241 3.04 -15.32 18.17
C GLN A 241 3.88 -14.09 17.79
N HIS A 242 3.24 -13.01 17.36
CA HIS A 242 3.91 -11.74 17.09
C HIS A 242 4.58 -11.15 18.33
N PHE A 243 3.86 -11.15 19.45
CA PHE A 243 4.40 -10.71 20.75
C PHE A 243 5.63 -11.53 21.15
N LEU A 244 5.53 -12.86 21.08
CA LEU A 244 6.65 -13.76 21.41
C LEU A 244 7.85 -13.49 20.52
N ARG A 245 7.64 -13.30 19.22
CA ARG A 245 8.70 -12.94 18.27
C ARG A 245 9.37 -11.61 18.66
N MET A 246 8.58 -10.58 19.04
CA MET A 246 9.13 -9.28 19.43
C MET A 246 10.01 -9.37 20.68
N VAL A 247 9.57 -10.09 21.72
CA VAL A 247 10.33 -10.23 22.99
C VAL A 247 11.51 -11.18 22.90
N THR A 248 11.60 -11.97 21.84
CA THR A 248 12.71 -12.90 21.60
C THR A 248 13.59 -12.44 20.43
N LYS A 249 13.21 -12.81 19.21
CA LYS A 249 13.99 -12.63 18.00
C LYS A 249 14.25 -11.16 17.67
N ASP A 250 13.21 -10.33 17.76
CA ASP A 250 13.34 -8.91 17.40
C ASP A 250 14.15 -8.14 18.44
N LEU A 251 13.99 -8.47 19.74
CA LEU A 251 14.82 -7.91 20.80
C LEU A 251 16.28 -8.31 20.66
N TYR A 252 16.55 -9.60 20.40
CA TYR A 252 17.91 -10.09 20.11
C TYR A 252 18.54 -9.35 18.93
N HIS A 253 17.82 -9.22 17.80
CA HIS A 253 18.31 -8.49 16.63
C HIS A 253 18.48 -7.00 16.89
N CYS A 254 17.57 -6.39 17.68
CA CYS A 254 17.70 -4.98 18.03
C CYS A 254 18.99 -4.70 18.79
N VAL A 255 19.36 -5.56 19.74
CA VAL A 255 20.58 -5.41 20.54
C VAL A 255 21.83 -5.75 19.71
N THR A 256 21.83 -6.91 19.05
CA THR A 256 23.05 -7.42 18.37
C THR A 256 23.30 -6.77 17.02
N LYS A 257 22.31 -6.76 16.14
CA LYS A 257 22.44 -6.25 14.76
C LYS A 257 22.36 -4.72 14.70
N PHE A 258 21.46 -4.11 15.47
CA PHE A 258 21.23 -2.67 15.44
C PHE A 258 21.84 -1.91 16.62
N ARG A 259 22.58 -2.56 17.50
CA ARG A 259 23.26 -1.96 18.68
C ARG A 259 22.29 -1.12 19.54
N GLY A 260 21.08 -1.64 19.77
CA GLY A 260 20.01 -0.97 20.53
C GLY A 260 19.27 0.14 19.78
N ARG A 261 19.63 0.45 18.52
CA ARG A 261 18.93 1.46 17.73
C ARG A 261 17.49 1.02 17.44
N GLY A 262 16.52 1.77 17.95
CA GLY A 262 15.10 1.46 17.83
C GLY A 262 14.51 0.68 19.01
N LEU A 263 15.27 0.40 20.08
CA LEU A 263 14.80 -0.36 21.26
C LEU A 263 13.53 0.25 21.87
N ARG A 264 13.48 1.58 22.03
CA ARG A 264 12.29 2.26 22.57
C ARG A 264 11.05 2.02 21.72
N VAL A 265 11.19 1.99 20.39
CA VAL A 265 10.08 1.73 19.46
C VAL A 265 9.65 0.27 19.56
N LEU A 266 10.61 -0.66 19.63
CA LEU A 266 10.34 -2.08 19.85
C LEU A 266 9.55 -2.32 21.14
N LEU A 267 9.98 -1.77 22.27
CA LEU A 267 9.29 -1.90 23.54
C LEU A 267 7.86 -1.31 23.49
N GLY A 268 7.70 -0.15 22.82
CA GLY A 268 6.38 0.45 22.61
C GLY A 268 5.46 -0.43 21.77
N GLN A 269 5.94 -1.00 20.69
CA GLN A 269 5.15 -1.90 19.85
C GLN A 269 4.82 -3.21 20.56
N THR A 270 5.75 -3.75 21.34
CA THR A 270 5.51 -4.94 22.18
C THR A 270 4.37 -4.69 23.17
N PHE A 271 4.38 -3.54 23.84
CA PHE A 271 3.30 -3.15 24.76
C PHE A 271 1.95 -3.01 24.03
N VAL A 272 1.92 -2.36 22.88
CA VAL A 272 0.68 -2.23 22.08
C VAL A 272 0.16 -3.60 21.65
N THR A 273 1.03 -4.48 21.15
CA THR A 273 0.65 -5.86 20.76
C THR A 273 0.04 -6.63 21.94
N PHE A 274 0.61 -6.48 23.13
CA PHE A 274 0.05 -7.05 24.35
C PHE A 274 -1.36 -6.52 24.62
N CYS A 275 -1.58 -5.21 24.54
CA CYS A 275 -2.90 -4.60 24.72
C CYS A 275 -3.92 -5.12 23.68
N VAL A 276 -3.48 -5.33 22.44
CA VAL A 276 -4.33 -5.89 21.36
C VAL A 276 -4.80 -7.30 21.70
N ILE A 277 -3.90 -8.16 22.16
CA ILE A 277 -4.25 -9.53 22.57
C ILE A 277 -5.39 -9.50 23.60
N PHE A 278 -5.26 -8.66 24.64
CA PHE A 278 -6.29 -8.52 25.66
C PHE A 278 -7.64 -8.07 25.11
N ARG A 279 -7.65 -7.12 24.19
CA ARG A 279 -8.87 -6.62 23.56
C ARG A 279 -9.53 -7.67 22.67
N LEU A 280 -8.76 -8.41 21.87
CA LEU A 280 -9.25 -9.49 21.03
C LEU A 280 -9.83 -10.64 21.88
N LEU A 281 -9.21 -10.96 23.00
CA LEU A 281 -9.76 -11.95 23.94
C LEU A 281 -11.10 -11.49 24.52
N LYS A 282 -11.25 -10.21 24.88
CA LYS A 282 -12.54 -9.66 25.32
C LYS A 282 -13.61 -9.77 24.24
N ILE A 283 -13.32 -9.39 22.99
CA ILE A 283 -14.28 -9.51 21.89
C ILE A 283 -14.76 -10.95 21.73
N LYS A 284 -13.86 -11.95 21.80
CA LYS A 284 -14.22 -13.38 21.69
C LYS A 284 -14.97 -13.95 22.89
N LEU A 285 -14.82 -13.35 24.07
CA LEU A 285 -15.51 -13.80 25.28
C LEU A 285 -16.92 -13.22 25.41
N PHE A 286 -17.25 -12.14 24.69
CA PHE A 286 -18.52 -11.43 24.72
C PHE A 286 -19.29 -11.44 23.38
N ALA A 287 -18.75 -12.11 22.34
CA ALA A 287 -19.44 -12.44 21.09
C ALA A 287 -19.94 -13.90 21.13
#